data_0079674a7fa820010566ef92db515748
#
_entry.id   0079674a7fa820010566ef92db515748
#
_cell.length_a   1.000
_cell.length_b   1.000
_cell.length_c   1.000
_cell.angle_alpha   90.00
_cell.angle_beta   90.00
_cell.angle_gamma   90.00
#
_symmetry.space_group_name_H-M   'P 1'
#
loop_
_entity.id
_entity.type
_entity.pdbx_description
1 polymer ?
#
loop_
_entity_poly.entity_id
_entity_poly.type
_entity_poly.pdbx_seq_one_letter_code
_entity_poly.pdbx_strand_id
1 'polypeptide(L)'
;DDDYNNSDASGFYRSSHFYDELFYAANWLYIATGEQSYLDKATSYIPNLGKELGSDELKYSWGMCWDDVMQGGLLLYAINTNDSFYIGRIQKHLDYWTDSVKALDGGAKWLTTWGCLRYATTAGFLASVACDTVLKGTNTTKYQNFYEDQINYCLGDNPDGQSFVVGYGDKSPQNPHHRTAHASWKNALDTPETNRHILYGALVGGPNEDGSYEDDRQNYINNEVACDYNAGFTALLCKMTDAYGGTPDPDFPEPETRDREFYVETKLTETSGGVTLSFKLTNHSAWPARIEDNLSYRYYMDLSEVIDGGFQPGDVVMRIDRDQAKMYDDYTPAQVSELKHYKDNIYYVEVTYPDGRVAMPISEGQHQCELMLALIYPNYQTGWDAFNDYSNTDLLKNAGEYVISDCIPVYQNGVLISGREPDGKTPDVTTEPQKPETLPGDVNADSKVNSADLVLLIQYLLGNKSLSKTGAANADLCADKTVNGLDAAVLRQNLTGN
;
A
#
# COMPACT_ATOMS: atom_id res chain seq x y z
N ASP A 1 -0.80 27.33 -9.59
CA ASP A 1 0.33 26.66 -8.92
C ASP A 1 0.65 27.21 -7.53
N ASP A 2 0.36 28.48 -7.25
CA ASP A 2 0.79 29.09 -5.98
C ASP A 2 0.17 28.36 -4.77
N ASP A 3 -1.10 27.99 -4.82
CA ASP A 3 -1.76 27.26 -3.72
C ASP A 3 -1.12 25.89 -3.50
N TYR A 4 -0.88 25.13 -4.56
CA TYR A 4 -0.20 23.85 -4.48
C TYR A 4 1.27 24.01 -4.03
N ASN A 5 2.01 24.96 -4.62
CA ASN A 5 3.42 25.18 -4.31
C ASN A 5 3.66 25.78 -2.91
N ASN A 6 2.60 26.19 -2.21
CA ASN A 6 2.62 26.58 -0.81
C ASN A 6 2.15 25.46 0.13
N SER A 7 1.81 24.28 -0.38
CA SER A 7 1.47 23.11 0.43
C SER A 7 2.69 22.30 0.85
N ASP A 8 2.55 21.45 1.86
CA ASP A 8 3.62 20.56 2.34
C ASP A 8 4.09 19.58 1.26
N ALA A 9 3.22 19.20 0.32
CA ALA A 9 3.55 18.31 -0.78
C ALA A 9 4.60 18.88 -1.73
N SER A 10 4.64 20.20 -1.88
CA SER A 10 5.59 20.88 -2.77
C SER A 10 7.05 20.77 -2.33
N GLY A 11 7.30 20.33 -1.09
CA GLY A 11 8.66 20.03 -0.61
C GLY A 11 9.33 18.89 -1.38
N PHE A 12 8.52 17.97 -1.95
CA PHE A 12 8.98 16.81 -2.72
C PHE A 12 8.58 16.89 -4.20
N TYR A 13 7.37 17.37 -4.48
CA TYR A 13 6.75 17.34 -5.81
C TYR A 13 6.32 18.73 -6.25
N ARG A 14 7.27 19.67 -6.31
CA ARG A 14 7.00 21.04 -6.72
C ARG A 14 6.65 21.10 -8.20
N SER A 15 5.49 21.68 -8.54
CA SER A 15 5.15 21.99 -9.93
C SER A 15 6.03 23.15 -10.44
N SER A 16 6.67 22.94 -11.57
CA SER A 16 7.51 23.97 -12.21
C SER A 16 6.70 24.87 -13.13
N HIS A 17 5.61 24.39 -13.72
CA HIS A 17 4.71 25.11 -14.61
C HIS A 17 3.40 24.34 -14.76
N PHE A 18 2.43 24.84 -15.52
CA PHE A 18 1.09 24.23 -15.66
C PHE A 18 0.47 24.44 -17.06
N TYR A 19 1.12 25.15 -17.94
CA TYR A 19 0.58 25.35 -19.27
C TYR A 19 0.64 24.13 -20.16
N ASP A 20 1.58 23.23 -19.89
CA ASP A 20 1.68 21.94 -20.56
C ASP A 20 0.54 20.99 -20.16
N GLU A 21 0.11 20.98 -18.87
CA GLU A 21 -1.08 20.25 -18.42
C GLU A 21 -2.36 20.80 -19.05
N LEU A 22 -2.50 22.13 -19.09
CA LEU A 22 -3.65 22.76 -19.76
C LEU A 22 -3.67 22.46 -21.26
N PHE A 23 -2.51 22.49 -21.90
CA PHE A 23 -2.34 22.14 -23.30
C PHE A 23 -2.67 20.66 -23.55
N TYR A 24 -2.15 19.77 -22.72
CA TYR A 24 -2.40 18.34 -22.80
C TYR A 24 -3.88 18.02 -22.60
N ALA A 25 -4.51 18.57 -21.56
CA ALA A 25 -5.91 18.39 -21.25
C ALA A 25 -6.83 18.92 -22.36
N ALA A 26 -6.53 20.09 -22.93
CA ALA A 26 -7.32 20.66 -24.02
C ALA A 26 -7.28 19.78 -25.28
N ASN A 27 -6.15 19.17 -25.61
CA ASN A 27 -6.03 18.22 -26.72
C ASN A 27 -6.88 16.96 -26.48
N TRP A 28 -6.88 16.40 -25.23
CA TRP A 28 -7.72 15.26 -24.90
C TRP A 28 -9.21 15.60 -24.92
N LEU A 29 -9.59 16.80 -24.46
CA LEU A 29 -10.98 17.25 -24.53
C LEU A 29 -11.48 17.39 -25.99
N TYR A 30 -10.61 17.87 -26.88
CA TYR A 30 -10.93 17.88 -28.31
C TYR A 30 -11.17 16.47 -28.87
N ILE A 31 -10.30 15.52 -28.55
CA ILE A 31 -10.45 14.11 -28.97
C ILE A 31 -11.76 13.52 -28.41
N ALA A 32 -12.10 13.80 -27.16
CA ALA A 32 -13.26 13.23 -26.51
C ALA A 32 -14.60 13.83 -26.99
N THR A 33 -14.61 15.12 -27.34
CA THR A 33 -15.87 15.85 -27.64
C THR A 33 -16.03 16.22 -29.12
N GLY A 34 -14.93 16.35 -29.85
CA GLY A 34 -14.93 16.91 -31.22
C GLY A 34 -15.16 18.42 -31.27
N GLU A 35 -15.23 19.12 -30.11
CA GLU A 35 -15.52 20.56 -30.09
C GLU A 35 -14.26 21.39 -30.42
N GLN A 36 -14.34 22.17 -31.50
CA GLN A 36 -13.24 23.01 -31.98
C GLN A 36 -12.72 24.00 -30.93
N SER A 37 -13.57 24.44 -30.00
CA SER A 37 -13.22 25.37 -28.92
C SER A 37 -12.09 24.85 -28.05
N TYR A 38 -11.98 23.53 -27.85
CA TYR A 38 -10.86 22.93 -27.06
C TYR A 38 -9.55 22.95 -27.85
N LEU A 39 -9.57 22.71 -29.15
CA LEU A 39 -8.39 22.81 -29.99
C LEU A 39 -7.89 24.26 -30.10
N ASP A 40 -8.81 25.23 -30.24
CA ASP A 40 -8.50 26.66 -30.22
C ASP A 40 -7.84 27.06 -28.87
N LYS A 41 -8.35 26.47 -27.77
CA LYS A 41 -7.78 26.68 -26.44
C LYS A 41 -6.38 26.09 -26.32
N ALA A 42 -6.16 24.86 -26.80
CA ALA A 42 -4.82 24.26 -26.87
C ALA A 42 -3.87 25.17 -27.63
N THR A 43 -4.27 25.67 -28.82
CA THR A 43 -3.47 26.59 -29.61
C THR A 43 -3.09 27.85 -28.82
N SER A 44 -4.00 28.38 -27.99
CA SER A 44 -3.75 29.59 -27.19
C SER A 44 -2.72 29.40 -26.08
N TYR A 45 -2.45 28.18 -25.65
CA TYR A 45 -1.45 27.85 -24.62
C TYR A 45 -0.03 27.69 -25.17
N ILE A 46 0.14 27.43 -26.47
CA ILE A 46 1.45 27.18 -27.10
C ILE A 46 2.51 28.25 -26.81
N PRO A 47 2.20 29.57 -26.81
CA PRO A 47 3.18 30.60 -26.49
C PRO A 47 3.79 30.51 -25.10
N ASN A 48 3.09 29.83 -24.17
CA ASN A 48 3.48 29.66 -22.77
C ASN A 48 4.16 28.32 -22.48
N LEU A 49 4.30 27.43 -23.47
CA LEU A 49 5.00 26.16 -23.32
C LEU A 49 6.51 26.38 -23.14
N GLY A 50 7.16 25.42 -22.51
CA GLY A 50 8.58 25.41 -22.27
C GLY A 50 9.42 25.57 -23.53
N LYS A 51 10.53 26.30 -23.43
CA LYS A 51 11.47 26.57 -24.53
C LYS A 51 12.85 26.05 -24.19
N GLU A 52 13.65 25.79 -25.23
CA GLU A 52 15.05 25.49 -25.08
C GLU A 52 15.79 26.67 -24.48
N LEU A 53 16.82 26.42 -23.67
CA LEU A 53 17.59 27.44 -22.98
C LEU A 53 18.23 28.40 -23.97
N GLY A 54 17.92 29.69 -23.82
CA GLY A 54 18.46 30.76 -24.69
C GLY A 54 17.89 30.80 -26.12
N SER A 55 16.71 30.16 -26.33
CA SER A 55 16.06 30.05 -27.64
C SER A 55 14.56 30.31 -27.52
N ASP A 56 13.94 30.68 -28.65
CA ASP A 56 12.47 30.72 -28.79
C ASP A 56 11.88 29.36 -29.25
N GLU A 57 12.71 28.37 -29.46
CA GLU A 57 12.31 27.06 -29.91
C GLU A 57 11.62 26.28 -28.77
N LEU A 58 10.50 25.62 -29.08
CA LEU A 58 9.81 24.73 -28.14
C LEU A 58 10.79 23.66 -27.66
N LYS A 59 10.79 23.40 -26.35
CA LYS A 59 11.67 22.44 -25.71
C LYS A 59 11.45 21.03 -26.26
N TYR A 60 12.54 20.38 -26.63
CA TYR A 60 12.56 19.01 -27.14
C TYR A 60 13.58 18.12 -26.39
N SER A 61 14.51 18.76 -25.64
CA SER A 61 15.65 18.12 -25.00
C SER A 61 15.35 17.63 -23.57
N TRP A 62 14.14 17.13 -23.36
CA TRP A 62 13.71 16.59 -22.08
C TRP A 62 12.81 15.36 -22.26
N GLY A 63 12.34 14.75 -21.17
CA GLY A 63 11.42 13.60 -21.17
C GLY A 63 10.08 13.96 -20.54
N MET A 64 9.01 13.34 -20.99
CA MET A 64 7.70 13.41 -20.34
C MET A 64 7.75 12.72 -18.99
N CYS A 65 7.21 13.37 -17.96
CA CYS A 65 7.14 12.85 -16.58
C CYS A 65 5.97 13.51 -15.83
N TRP A 66 5.90 13.29 -14.52
CA TRP A 66 4.85 13.82 -13.65
C TRP A 66 4.75 15.36 -13.65
N ASP A 67 5.86 16.09 -13.84
CA ASP A 67 5.93 17.56 -13.83
C ASP A 67 6.06 18.20 -15.24
N ASP A 68 6.18 17.41 -16.29
CA ASP A 68 6.31 17.91 -17.68
C ASP A 68 5.60 16.94 -18.64
N VAL A 69 4.41 17.31 -19.10
CA VAL A 69 3.62 16.51 -20.06
C VAL A 69 3.64 17.11 -21.47
N MET A 70 4.50 18.12 -21.71
CA MET A 70 4.54 18.90 -22.94
C MET A 70 4.73 18.04 -24.18
N GLN A 71 5.63 17.06 -24.16
CA GLN A 71 5.91 16.23 -25.33
C GLN A 71 4.71 15.35 -25.72
N GLY A 72 3.98 14.81 -24.73
CA GLY A 72 2.71 14.13 -24.96
C GLY A 72 1.64 15.07 -25.55
N GLY A 73 1.56 16.29 -25.01
CA GLY A 73 0.67 17.33 -25.53
C GLY A 73 0.98 17.72 -26.98
N LEU A 74 2.25 17.89 -27.32
CA LEU A 74 2.69 18.20 -28.69
C LEU A 74 2.38 17.06 -29.67
N LEU A 75 2.54 15.81 -29.24
CA LEU A 75 2.19 14.64 -30.05
C LEU A 75 0.68 14.60 -30.31
N LEU A 76 -0.16 14.78 -29.29
CA LEU A 76 -1.62 14.87 -29.46
C LEU A 76 -2.03 16.03 -30.39
N TYR A 77 -1.40 17.19 -30.21
CA TYR A 77 -1.69 18.35 -31.07
C TYR A 77 -1.29 18.11 -32.52
N ALA A 78 -0.14 17.47 -32.75
CA ALA A 78 0.29 17.06 -34.09
C ALA A 78 -0.70 16.05 -34.73
N ILE A 79 -1.21 15.10 -33.94
CA ILE A 79 -2.25 14.15 -34.39
C ILE A 79 -3.56 14.88 -34.73
N ASN A 80 -4.01 15.79 -33.86
CA ASN A 80 -5.27 16.50 -34.03
C ASN A 80 -5.28 17.48 -35.21
N THR A 81 -4.13 18.11 -35.50
CA THR A 81 -4.01 19.16 -36.53
C THR A 81 -3.41 18.65 -37.82
N ASN A 82 -2.64 17.57 -37.79
CA ASN A 82 -1.81 17.10 -38.92
C ASN A 82 -0.86 18.22 -39.45
N ASP A 83 -0.45 19.15 -38.58
CA ASP A 83 0.41 20.27 -38.97
C ASP A 83 1.89 19.80 -39.02
N SER A 84 2.52 20.00 -40.20
CA SER A 84 3.88 19.59 -40.49
C SER A 84 4.92 20.21 -39.55
N PHE A 85 4.70 21.42 -39.03
CA PHE A 85 5.59 22.07 -38.07
C PHE A 85 5.62 21.26 -36.76
N TYR A 86 4.47 20.87 -36.21
CA TYR A 86 4.42 20.10 -34.95
C TYR A 86 4.86 18.66 -35.15
N ILE A 87 4.58 18.05 -36.31
CA ILE A 87 5.15 16.74 -36.68
C ILE A 87 6.68 16.82 -36.66
N GLY A 88 7.27 17.89 -37.23
CA GLY A 88 8.71 18.14 -37.18
C GLY A 88 9.25 18.35 -35.75
N ARG A 89 8.44 18.91 -34.82
CA ARG A 89 8.83 19.01 -33.40
C ARG A 89 8.90 17.64 -32.74
N ILE A 90 7.94 16.76 -33.01
CA ILE A 90 7.97 15.38 -32.51
C ILE A 90 9.18 14.63 -33.08
N GLN A 91 9.45 14.73 -34.37
CA GLN A 91 10.64 14.10 -34.96
C GLN A 91 11.92 14.59 -34.27
N LYS A 92 12.06 15.91 -34.02
CA LYS A 92 13.22 16.48 -33.35
C LYS A 92 13.38 15.96 -31.92
N HIS A 93 12.28 15.81 -31.19
CA HIS A 93 12.31 15.19 -29.86
C HIS A 93 12.76 13.73 -29.91
N LEU A 94 12.22 12.93 -30.85
CA LEU A 94 12.62 11.53 -31.01
C LEU A 94 14.10 11.40 -31.48
N ASP A 95 14.56 12.32 -32.35
CA ASP A 95 15.96 12.37 -32.78
C ASP A 95 16.90 12.74 -31.61
N TYR A 96 16.48 13.63 -30.72
CA TYR A 96 17.22 13.92 -29.49
C TYR A 96 17.40 12.63 -28.65
N TRP A 97 16.32 11.86 -28.45
CA TRP A 97 16.38 10.62 -27.70
C TRP A 97 17.25 9.54 -28.38
N THR A 98 17.12 9.37 -29.67
CA THR A 98 17.85 8.33 -30.41
C THR A 98 19.32 8.67 -30.61
N ASP A 99 19.63 9.95 -30.89
CA ASP A 99 20.97 10.36 -31.37
C ASP A 99 21.79 11.07 -30.29
N SER A 100 21.16 11.81 -29.36
CA SER A 100 21.86 12.69 -28.43
C SER A 100 21.91 12.21 -26.99
N VAL A 101 20.83 11.56 -26.51
CA VAL A 101 20.80 11.01 -25.13
C VAL A 101 21.80 9.85 -25.04
N LYS A 102 22.62 9.88 -23.98
CA LYS A 102 23.63 8.84 -23.71
C LYS A 102 22.97 7.45 -23.73
N ALA A 103 23.58 6.52 -24.43
CA ALA A 103 23.23 5.12 -24.38
C ALA A 103 24.12 4.39 -23.34
N LEU A 104 23.53 3.55 -22.52
CA LEU A 104 24.23 2.58 -21.69
C LEU A 104 24.63 1.36 -22.52
N ASP A 105 25.54 0.55 -22.01
CA ASP A 105 25.82 -0.77 -22.57
C ASP A 105 24.53 -1.61 -22.52
N GLY A 106 24.12 -2.18 -23.66
CA GLY A 106 22.80 -2.85 -23.79
C GLY A 106 21.68 -1.94 -24.34
N GLY A 107 21.94 -0.65 -24.61
CA GLY A 107 21.07 0.20 -25.43
C GLY A 107 20.08 1.10 -24.70
N ALA A 108 19.88 0.96 -23.38
CA ALA A 108 19.01 1.87 -22.64
C ALA A 108 19.53 3.32 -22.71
N LYS A 109 18.61 4.27 -22.81
CA LYS A 109 18.93 5.69 -22.83
C LYS A 109 18.91 6.27 -21.41
N TRP A 110 20.00 6.92 -21.05
CA TRP A 110 20.17 7.52 -19.73
C TRP A 110 20.14 9.05 -19.81
N LEU A 111 19.00 9.65 -19.45
CA LEU A 111 18.80 11.10 -19.51
C LEU A 111 19.32 11.80 -18.25
N THR A 112 19.04 11.24 -17.10
CA THR A 112 19.34 11.84 -15.79
C THR A 112 19.40 10.77 -14.70
N THR A 113 20.00 11.12 -13.57
CA THR A 113 20.27 10.21 -12.45
C THR A 113 19.01 9.61 -11.83
N TRP A 114 17.94 10.39 -11.68
CA TRP A 114 16.77 9.97 -10.92
C TRP A 114 15.71 9.34 -11.81
N GLY A 115 15.53 8.03 -11.65
CA GLY A 115 14.50 7.29 -12.39
C GLY A 115 14.74 7.30 -13.91
N CYS A 116 15.94 6.97 -14.36
CA CYS A 116 16.32 7.07 -15.78
C CYS A 116 15.42 6.25 -16.70
N LEU A 117 14.96 5.07 -16.27
CA LEU A 117 14.09 4.19 -17.08
C LEU A 117 12.68 4.74 -17.23
N ARG A 118 12.17 5.53 -16.29
CA ARG A 118 10.90 6.28 -16.43
C ARG A 118 10.90 7.10 -17.71
N TYR A 119 11.94 7.89 -17.90
CA TYR A 119 12.06 8.77 -19.05
C TYR A 119 12.26 7.99 -20.35
N ALA A 120 13.15 6.97 -20.32
CA ALA A 120 13.47 6.16 -21.51
C ALA A 120 12.24 5.39 -22.03
N THR A 121 11.49 4.74 -21.14
CA THR A 121 10.29 3.98 -21.52
C THR A 121 9.15 4.90 -21.97
N THR A 122 8.98 6.06 -21.33
CA THR A 122 7.96 7.06 -21.75
C THR A 122 8.30 7.64 -23.11
N ALA A 123 9.58 7.99 -23.38
CA ALA A 123 10.01 8.42 -24.71
C ALA A 123 9.81 7.31 -25.76
N GLY A 124 10.09 6.06 -25.40
CA GLY A 124 9.78 4.90 -26.22
C GLY A 124 8.29 4.77 -26.56
N PHE A 125 7.43 4.97 -25.56
CA PHE A 125 5.99 4.99 -25.77
C PHE A 125 5.56 6.11 -26.74
N LEU A 126 6.03 7.34 -26.55
CA LEU A 126 5.75 8.46 -27.48
C LEU A 126 6.24 8.15 -28.89
N ALA A 127 7.43 7.52 -29.03
CA ALA A 127 7.94 7.07 -30.32
C ALA A 127 7.02 6.06 -30.99
N SER A 128 6.52 5.07 -30.22
CA SER A 128 5.61 4.06 -30.75
C SER A 128 4.28 4.67 -31.26
N VAL A 129 3.70 5.61 -30.50
CA VAL A 129 2.50 6.33 -30.91
C VAL A 129 2.77 7.19 -32.15
N ALA A 130 3.89 7.88 -32.21
CA ALA A 130 4.24 8.69 -33.37
C ALA A 130 4.41 7.83 -34.65
N CYS A 131 5.03 6.64 -34.53
CA CYS A 131 5.17 5.71 -35.66
C CYS A 131 3.84 5.23 -36.21
N ASP A 132 2.88 5.00 -35.32
CA ASP A 132 1.53 4.52 -35.72
C ASP A 132 0.62 5.62 -36.24
N THR A 133 0.94 6.89 -35.98
CA THR A 133 0.11 8.06 -36.30
C THR A 133 0.81 9.03 -37.26
N VAL A 134 1.43 10.07 -36.74
CA VAL A 134 1.97 11.20 -37.51
C VAL A 134 3.18 10.86 -38.40
N LEU A 135 3.89 9.78 -38.09
CA LEU A 135 5.02 9.29 -38.88
C LEU A 135 4.67 8.06 -39.71
N LYS A 136 3.42 7.62 -39.67
CA LYS A 136 2.96 6.45 -40.44
C LYS A 136 3.23 6.62 -41.92
N GLY A 137 3.86 5.62 -42.54
CA GLY A 137 4.21 5.62 -43.95
C GLY A 137 5.57 6.25 -44.26
N THR A 138 6.31 6.72 -43.26
CA THR A 138 7.72 7.15 -43.39
C THR A 138 8.65 6.02 -42.93
N ASN A 139 9.96 6.23 -43.05
CA ASN A 139 10.92 5.26 -42.49
C ASN A 139 11.05 5.48 -40.97
N THR A 140 10.42 4.63 -40.19
CA THR A 140 10.39 4.67 -38.72
C THR A 140 11.30 3.65 -38.06
N THR A 141 12.11 2.90 -38.81
CA THR A 141 12.95 1.79 -38.27
C THR A 141 13.82 2.23 -37.09
N LYS A 142 14.42 3.45 -37.17
CA LYS A 142 15.24 4.00 -36.07
C LYS A 142 14.44 4.14 -34.76
N TYR A 143 13.21 4.60 -34.82
CA TYR A 143 12.34 4.80 -33.66
C TYR A 143 11.76 3.48 -33.16
N GLN A 144 11.50 2.52 -34.06
CA GLN A 144 11.06 1.19 -33.71
C GLN A 144 12.15 0.46 -32.92
N ASN A 145 13.38 0.41 -33.43
CA ASN A 145 14.51 -0.16 -32.69
C ASN A 145 14.67 0.54 -31.32
N PHE A 146 14.57 1.87 -31.28
CA PHE A 146 14.70 2.61 -30.04
C PHE A 146 13.71 2.16 -28.97
N TYR A 147 12.41 2.11 -29.26
CA TYR A 147 11.44 1.75 -28.23
C TYR A 147 11.49 0.25 -27.87
N GLU A 148 11.88 -0.62 -28.80
CA GLU A 148 12.10 -2.06 -28.52
C GLU A 148 13.33 -2.23 -27.61
N ASP A 149 14.43 -1.54 -27.85
CA ASP A 149 15.62 -1.59 -27.02
C ASP A 149 15.33 -1.13 -25.59
N GLN A 150 14.52 -0.06 -25.41
CA GLN A 150 14.20 0.42 -24.08
C GLN A 150 13.43 -0.61 -23.27
N ILE A 151 12.41 -1.26 -23.86
CA ILE A 151 11.58 -2.24 -23.15
C ILE A 151 12.36 -3.53 -22.89
N ASN A 152 13.12 -3.99 -23.86
CA ASN A 152 13.93 -5.20 -23.72
C ASN A 152 14.99 -5.06 -22.64
N TYR A 153 15.63 -3.88 -22.55
CA TYR A 153 16.58 -3.57 -21.48
C TYR A 153 15.92 -3.67 -20.10
N CYS A 154 14.72 -3.10 -19.93
CA CYS A 154 13.97 -3.19 -18.67
C CYS A 154 13.62 -4.62 -18.29
N LEU A 155 13.40 -5.49 -19.27
CA LEU A 155 13.04 -6.90 -19.07
C LEU A 155 14.27 -7.82 -18.88
N GLY A 156 15.50 -7.28 -18.93
CA GLY A 156 16.72 -8.03 -18.66
C GLY A 156 17.59 -8.32 -19.89
N ASP A 157 17.24 -7.84 -21.08
CA ASP A 157 18.12 -7.90 -22.25
C ASP A 157 19.20 -6.81 -22.18
N ASN A 158 20.12 -7.00 -21.27
CA ASN A 158 21.25 -6.10 -20.99
C ASN A 158 22.48 -6.93 -20.56
N PRO A 159 23.68 -6.34 -20.48
CA PRO A 159 24.92 -7.09 -20.23
C PRO A 159 24.91 -7.94 -18.96
N ASP A 160 24.17 -7.53 -17.92
CA ASP A 160 24.12 -8.23 -16.63
C ASP A 160 22.93 -9.19 -16.49
N GLY A 161 22.04 -9.25 -17.48
CA GLY A 161 20.79 -10.01 -17.39
C GLY A 161 19.87 -9.50 -16.26
N GLN A 162 20.02 -8.22 -15.90
CA GLN A 162 19.27 -7.59 -14.80
C GLN A 162 17.92 -7.08 -15.28
N SER A 163 16.83 -7.70 -14.83
CA SER A 163 15.51 -7.10 -14.95
C SER A 163 15.37 -5.90 -14.01
N PHE A 164 14.72 -4.84 -14.46
CA PHE A 164 14.36 -3.68 -13.65
C PHE A 164 12.87 -3.68 -13.28
N VAL A 165 12.23 -4.82 -13.47
CA VAL A 165 10.81 -5.05 -13.16
C VAL A 165 10.72 -5.96 -11.95
N VAL A 166 10.05 -5.47 -10.89
CA VAL A 166 9.92 -6.19 -9.62
C VAL A 166 9.31 -7.57 -9.84
N GLY A 167 10.00 -8.60 -9.39
CA GLY A 167 9.54 -9.98 -9.44
C GLY A 167 9.49 -10.60 -10.84
N TYR A 168 10.06 -9.96 -11.87
CA TYR A 168 10.11 -10.49 -13.22
C TYR A 168 11.52 -10.93 -13.60
N GLY A 169 11.68 -12.21 -13.99
CA GLY A 169 12.97 -12.81 -14.37
C GLY A 169 13.81 -13.27 -13.18
N ASP A 170 14.88 -14.00 -13.46
CA ASP A 170 15.73 -14.63 -12.43
C ASP A 170 16.52 -13.63 -11.60
N LYS A 171 16.85 -12.48 -12.18
CA LYS A 171 17.57 -11.39 -11.53
C LYS A 171 16.72 -10.13 -11.57
N SER A 172 15.87 -9.97 -10.59
CA SER A 172 14.90 -8.88 -10.51
C SER A 172 14.91 -8.20 -9.15
N PRO A 173 14.53 -6.90 -9.06
CA PRO A 173 14.35 -6.22 -7.78
C PRO A 173 13.24 -6.89 -6.96
N GLN A 174 13.48 -6.97 -5.64
CA GLN A 174 12.54 -7.50 -4.66
C GLN A 174 12.20 -6.45 -3.60
N ASN A 175 13.08 -5.47 -3.43
CA ASN A 175 13.01 -4.48 -2.35
C ASN A 175 12.91 -3.04 -2.88
N PRO A 176 11.90 -2.69 -3.70
CA PRO A 176 11.74 -1.33 -4.16
C PRO A 176 11.53 -0.37 -2.99
N HIS A 177 11.91 0.89 -3.18
CA HIS A 177 11.63 1.98 -2.26
C HIS A 177 10.14 2.32 -2.33
N HIS A 178 9.31 1.54 -1.64
CA HIS A 178 7.86 1.70 -1.60
C HIS A 178 7.31 1.36 -0.22
N ARG A 179 6.78 2.37 0.48
CA ARG A 179 6.37 2.24 1.88
C ARG A 179 5.36 1.13 2.12
N THR A 180 4.33 1.04 1.30
CA THR A 180 3.27 0.02 1.47
C THR A 180 3.79 -1.38 1.16
N ALA A 181 4.63 -1.56 0.13
CA ALA A 181 5.22 -2.86 -0.16
C ALA A 181 6.21 -3.29 0.93
N HIS A 182 6.98 -2.37 1.49
CA HIS A 182 7.84 -2.64 2.63
C HIS A 182 7.03 -3.01 3.88
N ALA A 183 5.93 -2.30 4.14
CA ALA A 183 4.98 -2.54 5.24
C ALA A 183 5.66 -2.59 6.62
N SER A 184 6.63 -1.70 6.86
CA SER A 184 7.30 -1.59 8.15
C SER A 184 6.33 -1.22 9.25
N TRP A 185 6.26 -2.04 10.29
CA TRP A 185 5.46 -1.76 11.50
C TRP A 185 6.14 -0.74 12.42
N LYS A 186 7.44 -0.50 12.23
CA LYS A 186 8.22 0.48 13.01
C LYS A 186 8.39 1.81 12.28
N ASN A 187 7.84 1.97 11.08
CA ASN A 187 8.10 3.13 10.22
C ASN A 187 9.60 3.36 9.96
N ALA A 188 10.37 2.29 9.79
CA ALA A 188 11.81 2.31 9.61
C ALA A 188 12.19 1.65 8.27
N LEU A 189 13.22 2.18 7.59
CA LEU A 189 13.65 1.67 6.27
C LEU A 189 14.35 0.30 6.35
N ASP A 190 14.92 -0.04 7.51
CA ASP A 190 15.68 -1.26 7.75
C ASP A 190 14.88 -2.40 8.40
N THR A 191 13.62 -2.16 8.73
CA THR A 191 12.80 -3.13 9.45
C THR A 191 11.41 -3.27 8.81
N PRO A 192 11.06 -4.47 8.27
CA PRO A 192 11.89 -5.65 8.07
C PRO A 192 13.00 -5.45 7.04
N GLU A 193 13.98 -6.34 7.00
CA GLU A 193 15.08 -6.30 6.03
C GLU A 193 14.58 -6.42 4.60
N THR A 194 13.61 -7.30 4.35
CA THR A 194 12.96 -7.48 3.04
C THR A 194 11.55 -6.86 3.03
N ASN A 195 11.06 -6.51 1.86
CA ASN A 195 9.68 -6.09 1.70
C ASN A 195 8.73 -7.24 2.06
N ARG A 196 7.62 -6.93 2.75
CA ARG A 196 6.59 -7.92 3.10
C ARG A 196 5.68 -8.23 1.91
N HIS A 197 5.58 -7.31 0.97
CA HIS A 197 4.83 -7.48 -0.27
C HIS A 197 5.77 -7.35 -1.46
N ILE A 198 5.66 -8.25 -2.42
CA ILE A 198 6.35 -8.13 -3.69
C ILE A 198 5.45 -7.33 -4.62
N LEU A 199 5.92 -6.16 -5.05
CA LEU A 199 5.17 -5.27 -5.93
C LEU A 199 5.37 -5.70 -7.40
N TYR A 200 4.87 -6.88 -7.74
CA TYR A 200 5.03 -7.51 -9.04
C TYR A 200 4.71 -6.57 -10.21
N GLY A 201 5.60 -6.54 -11.19
CA GLY A 201 5.43 -5.77 -12.41
C GLY A 201 5.80 -4.29 -12.32
N ALA A 202 6.17 -3.77 -11.15
CA ALA A 202 6.57 -2.39 -11.01
C ALA A 202 7.97 -2.14 -11.60
N LEU A 203 8.09 -1.12 -12.43
CA LEU A 203 9.38 -0.62 -12.92
C LEU A 203 10.04 0.22 -11.84
N VAL A 204 11.29 -0.12 -11.47
CA VAL A 204 12.14 0.68 -10.59
C VAL A 204 12.84 1.81 -11.36
N GLY A 205 13.44 2.75 -10.64
CA GLY A 205 14.14 3.90 -11.21
C GLY A 205 15.17 3.57 -12.27
N GLY A 206 15.91 2.48 -12.07
CA GLY A 206 16.89 1.98 -13.05
C GLY A 206 18.35 2.18 -12.65
N PRO A 207 19.28 1.88 -13.54
CA PRO A 207 20.72 1.86 -13.25
C PRO A 207 21.31 3.28 -13.12
N ASN A 208 22.51 3.33 -12.56
CA ASN A 208 23.37 4.50 -12.58
C ASN A 208 23.89 4.79 -14.01
N GLU A 209 24.56 5.92 -14.18
CA GLU A 209 25.15 6.33 -15.47
C GLU A 209 26.21 5.36 -16.04
N ASP A 210 26.81 4.53 -15.20
CA ASP A 210 27.77 3.51 -15.56
C ASP A 210 27.14 2.10 -15.77
N GLY A 211 25.80 2.01 -15.65
CA GLY A 211 25.05 0.76 -15.79
C GLY A 211 24.93 -0.03 -14.48
N SER A 212 25.63 0.34 -13.42
CA SER A 212 25.56 -0.36 -12.13
C SER A 212 24.20 -0.22 -11.46
N TYR A 213 23.75 -1.28 -10.76
CA TYR A 213 22.50 -1.32 -10.04
C TYR A 213 22.60 -2.23 -8.83
N GLU A 214 21.95 -1.87 -7.74
CA GLU A 214 21.81 -2.65 -6.52
C GLU A 214 20.35 -2.59 -6.04
N ASP A 215 19.77 -3.73 -5.67
CA ASP A 215 18.44 -3.82 -5.09
C ASP A 215 18.46 -3.41 -3.62
N ASP A 216 18.66 -2.13 -3.39
CA ASP A 216 18.68 -1.51 -2.06
C ASP A 216 17.51 -0.53 -1.91
N ARG A 217 16.56 -0.86 -1.01
CA ARG A 217 15.42 0.01 -0.68
C ARG A 217 15.83 1.40 -0.20
N GLN A 218 16.98 1.55 0.42
CA GLN A 218 17.46 2.86 0.89
C GLN A 218 17.92 3.75 -0.26
N ASN A 219 18.28 3.15 -1.40
CA ASN A 219 18.63 3.87 -2.62
C ASN A 219 17.36 4.21 -3.41
N TYR A 220 16.66 5.26 -3.00
CA TYR A 220 15.45 5.73 -3.65
C TYR A 220 15.69 6.25 -5.10
N ILE A 221 16.90 6.63 -5.46
CA ILE A 221 17.24 7.08 -6.83
C ILE A 221 17.05 5.96 -7.85
N ASN A 222 17.55 4.76 -7.53
CA ASN A 222 17.53 3.61 -8.42
C ASN A 222 16.31 2.69 -8.19
N ASN A 223 15.76 2.68 -6.96
CA ASN A 223 14.75 1.70 -6.54
C ASN A 223 13.38 2.29 -6.24
N GLU A 224 13.16 3.60 -6.39
CA GLU A 224 11.83 4.16 -6.29
C GLU A 224 10.93 3.61 -7.39
N VAL A 225 9.65 3.41 -7.05
CA VAL A 225 8.57 3.05 -7.97
C VAL A 225 7.44 4.07 -7.82
N ALA A 226 6.88 4.52 -8.93
CA ALA A 226 5.82 5.50 -8.93
C ALA A 226 4.85 5.30 -10.12
N CYS A 227 3.69 5.92 -10.06
CA CYS A 227 2.69 5.83 -11.14
C CYS A 227 3.25 6.34 -12.47
N ASP A 228 3.99 7.45 -12.45
CA ASP A 228 4.58 8.01 -13.66
C ASP A 228 5.74 7.15 -14.23
N TYR A 229 6.48 6.42 -13.36
CA TYR A 229 7.49 5.45 -13.80
C TYR A 229 6.86 4.33 -14.60
N ASN A 230 5.68 3.90 -14.19
CA ASN A 230 4.98 2.76 -14.76
C ASN A 230 4.02 3.13 -15.90
N ALA A 231 3.62 4.39 -16.05
CA ALA A 231 2.66 4.79 -17.08
C ALA A 231 3.19 4.54 -18.50
N GLY A 232 4.35 5.11 -18.84
CA GLY A 232 4.98 4.92 -20.15
C GLY A 232 5.44 3.48 -20.37
N PHE A 233 5.99 2.85 -19.33
CA PHE A 233 6.41 1.44 -19.35
C PHE A 233 5.24 0.50 -19.66
N THR A 234 4.14 0.60 -18.92
CA THR A 234 2.96 -0.25 -19.12
C THR A 234 2.36 -0.05 -20.51
N ALA A 235 2.26 1.22 -20.96
CA ALA A 235 1.74 1.52 -22.29
C ALA A 235 2.62 0.93 -23.39
N LEU A 236 3.95 0.97 -23.23
CA LEU A 236 4.88 0.37 -24.18
C LEU A 236 4.81 -1.16 -24.13
N LEU A 237 4.65 -1.78 -22.96
CA LEU A 237 4.40 -3.22 -22.83
C LEU A 237 3.14 -3.64 -23.57
N CYS A 238 2.04 -2.90 -23.45
CA CYS A 238 0.82 -3.17 -24.20
C CYS A 238 1.08 -3.14 -25.72
N LYS A 239 1.86 -2.18 -26.20
CA LYS A 239 2.28 -2.09 -27.60
C LYS A 239 3.09 -3.32 -28.04
N MET A 240 4.03 -3.78 -27.20
CA MET A 240 4.83 -4.96 -27.50
C MET A 240 3.98 -6.24 -27.49
N THR A 241 3.04 -6.35 -26.55
CA THR A 241 2.12 -7.50 -26.50
C THR A 241 1.23 -7.57 -27.73
N ASP A 242 0.75 -6.42 -28.21
CA ASP A 242 -0.02 -6.35 -29.46
C ASP A 242 0.80 -6.78 -30.67
N ALA A 243 2.07 -6.38 -30.74
CA ALA A 243 2.97 -6.68 -31.85
C ALA A 243 3.48 -8.13 -31.86
N TYR A 244 3.80 -8.68 -30.70
CA TYR A 244 4.50 -9.97 -30.57
C TYR A 244 3.65 -11.06 -29.93
N GLY A 245 2.52 -10.74 -29.34
CA GLY A 245 1.69 -11.66 -28.58
C GLY A 245 2.30 -11.95 -27.20
N GLY A 246 1.84 -13.02 -26.60
CA GLY A 246 2.31 -13.55 -25.32
C GLY A 246 1.33 -14.56 -24.75
N THR A 247 1.81 -15.42 -23.86
CA THR A 247 0.97 -16.33 -23.09
C THR A 247 1.05 -15.89 -21.63
N PRO A 248 -0.07 -15.50 -21.01
CA PRO A 248 -0.08 -15.19 -19.58
C PRO A 248 0.39 -16.39 -18.76
N ASP A 249 1.21 -16.13 -17.74
CA ASP A 249 1.51 -17.14 -16.74
C ASP A 249 0.28 -17.32 -15.84
N PRO A 250 -0.36 -18.50 -15.82
CA PRO A 250 -1.58 -18.72 -15.05
C PRO A 250 -1.34 -18.70 -13.52
N ASP A 251 -0.10 -18.91 -13.10
CA ASP A 251 0.28 -18.99 -11.69
C ASP A 251 0.89 -17.65 -11.19
N PHE A 252 0.90 -16.62 -12.03
CA PHE A 252 1.46 -15.32 -11.70
C PHE A 252 0.37 -14.29 -11.33
N PRO A 253 0.53 -13.47 -10.28
CA PRO A 253 1.60 -13.57 -9.27
C PRO A 253 1.37 -14.72 -8.29
N GLU A 254 2.45 -15.29 -7.77
CA GLU A 254 2.39 -16.26 -6.68
C GLU A 254 1.66 -15.63 -5.47
N PRO A 255 0.78 -16.39 -4.80
CA PRO A 255 0.09 -15.90 -3.62
C PRO A 255 1.07 -15.62 -2.47
N GLU A 256 0.96 -14.43 -1.90
CA GLU A 256 1.76 -14.07 -0.73
C GLU A 256 1.37 -14.89 0.50
N THR A 257 2.38 -15.34 1.25
CA THR A 257 2.15 -15.93 2.58
C THR A 257 1.97 -14.80 3.59
N ARG A 258 0.78 -14.73 4.19
CA ARG A 258 0.49 -13.75 5.25
C ARG A 258 1.24 -14.10 6.52
N ASP A 259 1.88 -13.10 7.13
CA ASP A 259 2.41 -13.24 8.48
C ASP A 259 1.28 -13.20 9.52
N ARG A 260 1.66 -13.47 10.78
CA ARG A 260 0.77 -13.31 11.92
C ARG A 260 0.53 -11.82 12.19
N GLU A 261 -0.72 -11.38 12.04
CA GLU A 261 -1.06 -9.96 12.10
C GLU A 261 -1.30 -9.43 13.53
N PHE A 262 -1.90 -10.25 14.40
CA PHE A 262 -2.18 -9.87 15.79
C PHE A 262 -1.64 -10.92 16.74
N TYR A 263 -0.91 -10.49 17.76
CA TYR A 263 -0.34 -11.37 18.75
C TYR A 263 0.06 -10.58 20.00
N VAL A 264 0.37 -11.31 21.07
CA VAL A 264 0.95 -10.73 22.30
C VAL A 264 2.36 -11.27 22.47
N GLU A 265 3.33 -10.36 22.47
CA GLU A 265 4.67 -10.66 22.95
C GLU A 265 4.65 -10.56 24.47
N THR A 266 5.05 -11.61 25.14
CA THR A 266 5.00 -11.67 26.60
C THR A 266 6.37 -12.01 27.18
N LYS A 267 6.75 -11.26 28.21
CA LYS A 267 7.93 -11.56 29.02
C LYS A 267 7.46 -11.97 30.41
N LEU A 268 7.85 -13.18 30.81
CA LEU A 268 7.58 -13.70 32.13
C LEU A 268 8.80 -13.47 33.03
N THR A 269 8.55 -12.90 34.20
CA THR A 269 9.52 -12.89 35.31
C THR A 269 8.90 -13.68 36.46
N GLU A 270 9.45 -14.86 36.75
CA GLU A 270 8.99 -15.73 37.82
C GLU A 270 9.40 -15.17 39.16
N THR A 271 8.53 -15.32 40.15
CA THR A 271 8.83 -15.09 41.57
C THR A 271 8.23 -16.22 42.39
N SER A 272 8.80 -16.52 43.54
CA SER A 272 8.27 -17.52 44.46
C SER A 272 6.90 -17.16 45.05
N GLY A 273 6.44 -15.96 44.85
CA GLY A 273 5.14 -15.45 45.34
C GLY A 273 4.16 -15.11 44.25
N GLY A 274 4.43 -15.46 42.99
CA GLY A 274 3.58 -15.17 41.86
C GLY A 274 4.34 -14.97 40.58
N VAL A 275 3.72 -14.37 39.60
CA VAL A 275 4.30 -14.07 38.27
C VAL A 275 4.16 -12.58 37.95
N THR A 276 5.16 -12.02 37.30
CA THR A 276 5.13 -10.70 36.70
C THR A 276 5.22 -10.86 35.18
N LEU A 277 4.25 -10.32 34.48
CA LEU A 277 4.06 -10.46 33.04
C LEU A 277 4.14 -9.09 32.39
N SER A 278 5.03 -8.93 31.41
CA SER A 278 5.07 -7.75 30.55
C SER A 278 4.49 -8.13 29.22
N PHE A 279 3.34 -7.56 28.86
CA PHE A 279 2.61 -7.82 27.63
C PHE A 279 2.80 -6.69 26.65
N LYS A 280 2.87 -7.04 25.36
CA LYS A 280 2.80 -6.14 24.21
C LYS A 280 1.80 -6.70 23.22
N LEU A 281 0.55 -6.22 23.27
CA LEU A 281 -0.39 -6.51 22.21
C LEU A 281 0.04 -5.80 20.95
N THR A 282 0.36 -6.54 19.90
CA THR A 282 0.97 -6.04 18.68
C THR A 282 0.00 -6.12 17.51
N ASN A 283 -0.12 -5.02 16.78
CA ASN A 283 -0.75 -4.96 15.46
C ASN A 283 0.34 -4.95 14.38
N HIS A 284 0.42 -6.03 13.63
CA HIS A 284 1.39 -6.28 12.59
C HIS A 284 0.70 -6.44 11.22
N SER A 285 -0.55 -5.93 11.12
CA SER A 285 -1.36 -6.07 9.91
C SER A 285 -0.72 -5.36 8.71
N ALA A 286 -0.78 -6.02 7.55
CA ALA A 286 -0.24 -5.52 6.29
C ALA A 286 -1.00 -6.01 5.05
N TRP A 287 -2.06 -6.81 5.20
CA TRP A 287 -2.87 -7.38 4.11
C TRP A 287 -4.36 -6.97 4.13
N PRO A 288 -4.68 -5.68 4.04
CA PRO A 288 -3.87 -4.46 4.18
C PRO A 288 -3.55 -4.13 5.64
N ALA A 289 -2.69 -3.13 5.85
CA ALA A 289 -2.52 -2.52 7.16
C ALA A 289 -3.85 -1.89 7.59
N ARG A 290 -4.30 -2.18 8.82
CA ARG A 290 -5.59 -1.72 9.32
C ARG A 290 -5.55 -1.41 10.81
N ILE A 291 -6.27 -0.38 11.18
CA ILE A 291 -6.53 -0.04 12.57
C ILE A 291 -7.68 -0.91 13.04
N GLU A 292 -7.46 -1.66 14.12
CA GLU A 292 -8.49 -2.49 14.73
C GLU A 292 -8.74 -2.04 16.17
N ASP A 293 -9.99 -1.76 16.49
CA ASP A 293 -10.46 -1.48 17.84
C ASP A 293 -10.98 -2.76 18.53
N ASN A 294 -11.31 -2.65 19.81
CA ASN A 294 -11.90 -3.73 20.60
C ASN A 294 -11.05 -5.03 20.61
N LEU A 295 -9.74 -4.89 20.53
CA LEU A 295 -8.82 -5.99 20.74
C LEU A 295 -8.70 -6.31 22.24
N SER A 296 -8.66 -7.59 22.55
CA SER A 296 -8.36 -8.08 23.89
C SER A 296 -7.49 -9.33 23.85
N TYR A 297 -6.89 -9.70 24.95
CA TYR A 297 -6.19 -10.98 25.09
C TYR A 297 -6.43 -11.56 26.47
N ARG A 298 -6.21 -12.89 26.61
CA ARG A 298 -6.40 -13.61 27.85
C ARG A 298 -5.16 -14.32 28.29
N TYR A 299 -4.87 -14.22 29.58
CA TYR A 299 -3.84 -15.00 30.25
C TYR A 299 -4.52 -16.03 31.14
N TYR A 300 -4.24 -17.31 30.91
CA TYR A 300 -4.83 -18.45 31.59
C TYR A 300 -3.84 -19.02 32.59
N MET A 301 -4.32 -19.29 33.81
CA MET A 301 -3.58 -19.84 34.93
C MET A 301 -4.35 -20.98 35.59
N ASP A 302 -3.64 -21.97 36.13
CA ASP A 302 -4.20 -22.97 37.00
C ASP A 302 -4.07 -22.50 38.47
N LEU A 303 -5.14 -22.46 39.21
CA LEU A 303 -5.16 -22.00 40.60
C LEU A 303 -5.30 -23.16 41.61
N SER A 304 -4.89 -24.37 41.24
CA SER A 304 -4.95 -25.55 42.10
C SER A 304 -4.20 -25.30 43.41
N GLU A 305 -3.01 -24.72 43.36
CA GLU A 305 -2.19 -24.45 44.54
C GLU A 305 -2.80 -23.37 45.46
N VAL A 306 -3.57 -22.43 44.89
CA VAL A 306 -4.28 -21.41 45.67
C VAL A 306 -5.46 -22.07 46.43
N ILE A 307 -6.21 -22.92 45.74
CA ILE A 307 -7.35 -23.63 46.28
C ILE A 307 -6.90 -24.66 47.33
N ASP A 308 -5.85 -25.43 47.04
CA ASP A 308 -5.28 -26.43 47.98
C ASP A 308 -4.64 -25.75 49.23
N GLY A 309 -4.19 -24.49 49.04
CA GLY A 309 -3.74 -23.64 50.15
C GLY A 309 -4.85 -23.09 51.03
N GLY A 310 -6.11 -23.40 50.69
CA GLY A 310 -7.28 -23.00 51.46
C GLY A 310 -7.80 -21.60 51.15
N PHE A 311 -7.34 -21.01 50.05
CA PHE A 311 -7.77 -19.70 49.57
C PHE A 311 -8.83 -19.81 48.46
N GLN A 312 -9.51 -18.71 48.17
CA GLN A 312 -10.41 -18.63 47.03
C GLN A 312 -9.67 -17.96 45.83
N PRO A 313 -10.06 -18.25 44.59
CA PRO A 313 -9.47 -17.59 43.42
C PRO A 313 -9.47 -16.06 43.52
N GLY A 314 -10.52 -15.45 44.10
CA GLY A 314 -10.62 -14.02 44.32
C GLY A 314 -9.64 -13.43 45.35
N ASP A 315 -8.90 -14.29 46.12
CA ASP A 315 -7.87 -13.83 47.06
C ASP A 315 -6.52 -13.58 46.37
N VAL A 316 -6.37 -13.99 45.07
CA VAL A 316 -5.19 -13.66 44.26
C VAL A 316 -5.08 -12.14 44.11
N VAL A 317 -3.92 -11.60 44.43
CA VAL A 317 -3.69 -10.17 44.31
C VAL A 317 -3.27 -9.84 42.88
N MET A 318 -4.03 -8.99 42.21
CA MET A 318 -3.69 -8.46 40.89
C MET A 318 -3.21 -7.02 41.01
N ARG A 319 -2.08 -6.70 40.37
CA ARG A 319 -1.48 -5.38 40.41
C ARG A 319 -0.94 -4.98 39.03
N ILE A 320 -1.40 -3.85 38.52
CA ILE A 320 -0.82 -3.25 37.33
C ILE A 320 0.41 -2.45 37.73
N ASP A 321 1.60 -2.91 37.37
CA ASP A 321 2.86 -2.27 37.68
C ASP A 321 3.21 -1.16 36.69
N ARG A 322 2.82 -1.33 35.41
CA ARG A 322 3.02 -0.34 34.36
C ARG A 322 1.90 -0.45 33.31
N ASP A 323 1.42 0.69 32.87
CA ASP A 323 0.58 0.83 31.67
C ASP A 323 1.19 1.93 30.79
N GLN A 324 1.38 1.64 29.52
CA GLN A 324 1.87 2.59 28.52
C GLN A 324 0.99 3.85 28.44
N ALA A 325 -0.30 3.76 28.73
CA ALA A 325 -1.22 4.91 28.78
C ALA A 325 -0.71 6.07 29.66
N LYS A 326 0.08 5.76 30.69
CA LYS A 326 0.67 6.81 31.54
C LYS A 326 1.80 7.60 30.88
N MET A 327 2.22 7.21 29.70
CA MET A 327 3.28 7.87 28.93
C MET A 327 2.72 8.80 27.85
N TYR A 328 1.41 8.73 27.57
CA TYR A 328 0.74 9.47 26.49
C TYR A 328 -0.57 10.04 27.02
N ASP A 329 -0.74 11.35 26.95
CA ASP A 329 -1.91 12.06 27.52
C ASP A 329 -3.24 11.62 26.93
N ASP A 330 -3.22 11.13 25.67
CA ASP A 330 -4.43 10.73 24.91
C ASP A 330 -4.78 9.23 25.05
N TYR A 331 -4.00 8.45 25.83
CA TYR A 331 -4.24 7.03 25.98
C TYR A 331 -5.11 6.71 27.18
N THR A 332 -6.24 6.05 26.93
CA THR A 332 -7.05 5.48 28.00
C THR A 332 -6.33 4.28 28.66
N PRO A 333 -6.33 4.16 30.00
CA PRO A 333 -5.73 3.02 30.67
C PRO A 333 -6.32 1.69 30.24
N ALA A 334 -5.45 0.65 30.14
CA ALA A 334 -5.90 -0.71 29.93
C ALA A 334 -6.78 -1.17 31.10
N GLN A 335 -7.76 -2.00 30.82
CA GLN A 335 -8.58 -2.65 31.84
C GLN A 335 -8.23 -4.10 31.94
N VAL A 336 -8.02 -4.58 33.17
CA VAL A 336 -7.82 -5.98 33.49
C VAL A 336 -9.07 -6.47 34.21
N SER A 337 -9.69 -7.54 33.71
CA SER A 337 -10.87 -8.11 34.32
C SER A 337 -10.56 -8.73 35.69
N GLU A 338 -11.56 -8.90 36.52
CA GLU A 338 -11.47 -9.86 37.63
C GLU A 338 -11.16 -11.26 37.07
N LEU A 339 -10.70 -12.18 37.93
CA LEU A 339 -10.47 -13.58 37.58
C LEU A 339 -11.80 -14.21 37.12
N LYS A 340 -11.81 -14.74 35.92
CA LYS A 340 -12.95 -15.46 35.32
C LYS A 340 -12.66 -16.94 35.27
N HIS A 341 -13.61 -17.76 35.74
CA HIS A 341 -13.49 -19.20 35.66
C HIS A 341 -13.62 -19.69 34.21
N TYR A 342 -12.70 -20.53 33.76
CA TYR A 342 -12.75 -21.17 32.44
C TYR A 342 -13.24 -22.59 32.52
N LYS A 343 -12.47 -23.46 33.18
CA LYS A 343 -12.81 -24.89 33.34
C LYS A 343 -11.93 -25.50 34.45
N ASP A 344 -12.50 -26.40 35.25
CA ASP A 344 -11.78 -27.05 36.36
C ASP A 344 -11.15 -26.01 37.29
N ASN A 345 -9.82 -26.07 37.51
CA ASN A 345 -9.08 -25.03 38.26
C ASN A 345 -8.45 -23.97 37.37
N ILE A 346 -8.75 -23.95 36.07
CA ILE A 346 -8.23 -22.95 35.14
C ILE A 346 -9.10 -21.71 35.19
N TYR A 347 -8.45 -20.60 35.45
CA TYR A 347 -9.01 -19.25 35.43
C TYR A 347 -8.25 -18.38 34.42
N TYR A 348 -8.80 -17.22 34.09
CA TYR A 348 -8.12 -16.26 33.24
C TYR A 348 -8.42 -14.82 33.66
N VAL A 349 -7.50 -13.95 33.31
CA VAL A 349 -7.73 -12.50 33.23
C VAL A 349 -7.83 -12.10 31.78
N GLU A 350 -8.70 -11.16 31.48
CA GLU A 350 -8.83 -10.55 30.15
C GLU A 350 -8.36 -9.11 30.20
N VAL A 351 -7.44 -8.76 29.31
CA VAL A 351 -6.97 -7.39 29.16
C VAL A 351 -7.65 -6.77 27.95
N THR A 352 -8.26 -5.61 28.14
CA THR A 352 -8.97 -4.84 27.13
C THR A 352 -8.44 -3.42 27.05
N TYR A 353 -8.66 -2.77 25.91
CA TYR A 353 -8.26 -1.40 25.63
C TYR A 353 -9.50 -0.58 25.23
N PRO A 354 -10.17 0.07 26.22
CA PRO A 354 -11.41 0.79 25.97
C PRO A 354 -11.20 2.15 25.30
N ASP A 355 -12.32 2.79 24.94
CA ASP A 355 -12.43 4.18 24.47
C ASP A 355 -11.58 4.47 23.22
N GLY A 356 -11.53 3.50 22.29
CA GLY A 356 -10.86 3.68 21.00
C GLY A 356 -9.34 3.61 21.08
N ARG A 357 -8.74 3.18 22.20
CA ARG A 357 -7.31 2.90 22.24
C ARG A 357 -6.98 1.71 21.32
N VAL A 358 -6.10 1.95 20.36
CA VAL A 358 -5.72 0.98 19.34
C VAL A 358 -4.20 0.86 19.22
N ALA A 359 -3.73 -0.31 18.78
CA ALA A 359 -2.37 -0.47 18.31
C ALA A 359 -2.32 -0.10 16.82
N MET A 360 -1.55 0.93 16.46
CA MET A 360 -1.43 1.43 15.09
C MET A 360 -0.53 0.51 14.26
N PRO A 361 -0.94 0.07 13.05
CA PRO A 361 -0.20 -0.96 12.30
C PRO A 361 1.15 -0.47 11.75
N ILE A 362 1.31 0.82 11.53
CA ILE A 362 2.52 1.45 10.98
C ILE A 362 2.85 2.67 11.81
N SER A 363 3.80 2.56 12.73
CA SER A 363 4.12 3.64 13.64
C SER A 363 5.42 3.40 14.41
N GLU A 364 6.01 4.47 14.92
CA GLU A 364 7.19 4.44 15.78
C GLU A 364 6.83 4.01 17.20
N GLY A 365 6.56 2.70 17.41
CA GLY A 365 6.25 2.13 18.72
C GLY A 365 4.77 2.06 19.09
N GLN A 366 3.87 2.80 18.41
CA GLN A 366 2.43 2.76 18.69
C GLN A 366 1.73 1.51 18.11
N HIS A 367 2.48 0.66 17.40
CA HIS A 367 1.98 -0.64 16.94
C HIS A 367 1.81 -1.65 18.08
N GLN A 368 2.23 -1.30 19.30
CA GLN A 368 2.13 -2.12 20.50
C GLN A 368 1.37 -1.38 21.61
N CYS A 369 0.52 -2.11 22.33
CA CYS A 369 -0.07 -1.67 23.58
C CYS A 369 0.62 -2.44 24.73
N GLU A 370 1.42 -1.75 25.55
CA GLU A 370 2.20 -2.36 26.62
C GLU A 370 1.47 -2.30 27.95
N LEU A 371 1.51 -3.42 28.67
CA LEU A 371 1.00 -3.56 30.03
C LEU A 371 1.92 -4.46 30.85
N MET A 372 2.23 -4.10 32.10
CA MET A 372 2.89 -4.98 33.07
C MET A 372 1.90 -5.31 34.17
N LEU A 373 1.65 -6.60 34.37
CA LEU A 373 0.71 -7.15 35.35
C LEU A 373 1.44 -8.13 36.28
N ALA A 374 1.24 -7.97 37.57
CA ALA A 374 1.66 -8.95 38.58
C ALA A 374 0.41 -9.72 39.09
N LEU A 375 0.54 -11.05 39.11
CA LEU A 375 -0.40 -11.96 39.74
C LEU A 375 0.30 -12.59 40.91
N ILE A 376 -0.20 -12.37 42.13
CA ILE A 376 0.52 -12.62 43.36
C ILE A 376 -0.31 -13.57 44.22
N TYR A 377 0.34 -14.58 44.81
CA TYR A 377 -0.29 -15.53 45.71
C TYR A 377 -0.95 -14.79 46.89
N PRO A 378 -2.10 -15.28 47.40
CA PRO A 378 -2.85 -14.66 48.49
C PRO A 378 -1.95 -14.28 49.69
N ASN A 379 -2.25 -13.14 50.28
CA ASN A 379 -1.50 -12.57 51.40
C ASN A 379 0.02 -12.35 51.15
N TYR A 380 0.42 -12.26 49.87
CA TYR A 380 1.85 -12.12 49.49
C TYR A 380 2.74 -13.25 49.98
N GLN A 381 2.16 -14.46 50.11
CA GLN A 381 2.91 -15.64 50.50
C GLN A 381 3.57 -16.30 49.28
N THR A 382 4.46 -17.26 49.57
CA THR A 382 5.01 -18.16 48.55
C THR A 382 4.06 -19.32 48.33
N GLY A 383 3.96 -19.85 47.11
CA GLY A 383 3.11 -21.01 46.81
C GLY A 383 2.59 -21.03 45.38
N TRP A 384 2.86 -20.00 44.59
CA TRP A 384 2.48 -20.00 43.18
C TRP A 384 3.27 -21.03 42.37
N ASP A 385 2.60 -21.84 41.58
CA ASP A 385 3.21 -22.76 40.63
C ASP A 385 3.05 -22.25 39.21
N ALA A 386 4.03 -21.51 38.71
CA ALA A 386 4.00 -20.98 37.34
C ALA A 386 4.10 -22.07 36.24
N PHE A 387 4.47 -23.31 36.59
CA PHE A 387 4.66 -24.40 35.64
C PHE A 387 3.34 -25.06 35.20
N ASN A 388 2.27 -24.95 36.01
CA ASN A 388 0.96 -25.48 35.69
C ASN A 388 0.10 -24.48 34.90
N ASP A 389 0.52 -23.22 34.82
CA ASP A 389 -0.18 -22.16 34.09
C ASP A 389 -0.14 -22.41 32.58
N TYR A 390 -1.30 -22.54 31.94
CA TYR A 390 -1.38 -22.78 30.51
C TYR A 390 -0.65 -21.73 29.68
N SER A 391 -0.83 -20.46 30.02
CA SER A 391 -0.22 -19.35 29.26
C SER A 391 1.31 -19.28 29.40
N ASN A 392 1.87 -19.96 30.41
CA ASN A 392 3.32 -20.02 30.61
C ASN A 392 4.03 -21.12 29.81
N THR A 393 3.30 -21.98 29.10
CA THR A 393 3.86 -23.15 28.39
C THR A 393 5.07 -22.82 27.52
N ASP A 394 5.03 -21.70 26.80
CA ASP A 394 6.13 -21.25 25.93
C ASP A 394 7.05 -20.24 26.64
N LEU A 395 6.53 -19.48 27.59
CA LEU A 395 7.26 -18.42 28.29
C LEU A 395 8.35 -18.94 29.20
N LEU A 396 8.10 -20.06 29.85
CA LEU A 396 9.06 -20.70 30.80
C LEU A 396 10.32 -21.19 30.10
N LYS A 397 10.24 -21.51 28.80
CA LYS A 397 11.41 -21.94 28.03
C LYS A 397 12.40 -20.79 27.80
N ASN A 398 11.91 -19.55 27.89
CA ASN A 398 12.64 -18.32 27.60
C ASN A 398 12.36 -17.24 28.66
N ALA A 399 12.35 -17.65 29.95
CA ALA A 399 12.04 -16.72 31.04
C ALA A 399 12.99 -15.51 31.02
N GLY A 400 12.40 -14.33 31.12
CA GLY A 400 13.13 -13.07 31.05
C GLY A 400 13.24 -12.43 29.67
N GLU A 401 12.84 -13.15 28.59
CA GLU A 401 12.79 -12.62 27.22
C GLU A 401 11.35 -12.46 26.77
N TYR A 402 11.13 -11.58 25.77
CA TYR A 402 9.83 -11.47 25.10
C TYR A 402 9.62 -12.63 24.13
N VAL A 403 8.51 -13.32 24.25
CA VAL A 403 8.12 -14.48 23.42
C VAL A 403 6.73 -14.26 22.87
N ILE A 404 6.51 -14.57 21.61
CA ILE A 404 5.17 -14.69 21.03
C ILE A 404 4.66 -16.09 21.36
N SER A 405 3.62 -16.16 22.21
CA SER A 405 3.02 -17.44 22.61
C SER A 405 1.62 -17.64 22.02
N ASP A 406 1.36 -18.83 21.50
CA ASP A 406 0.01 -19.24 21.09
C ASP A 406 -0.91 -19.45 22.30
N CYS A 407 -0.36 -19.63 23.49
CA CYS A 407 -1.14 -19.85 24.71
C CYS A 407 -1.65 -18.54 25.35
N ILE A 408 -1.44 -17.40 24.69
CA ILE A 408 -2.03 -16.09 25.03
C ILE A 408 -2.86 -15.60 23.85
N PRO A 409 -4.10 -16.12 23.72
CA PRO A 409 -4.96 -15.84 22.57
C PRO A 409 -5.44 -14.41 22.55
N VAL A 410 -5.57 -13.88 21.31
CA VAL A 410 -6.07 -12.53 21.01
C VAL A 410 -7.49 -12.63 20.44
N TYR A 411 -8.32 -11.71 20.87
CA TYR A 411 -9.71 -11.61 20.46
C TYR A 411 -10.00 -10.23 19.87
N GLN A 412 -10.92 -10.18 18.92
CA GLN A 412 -11.54 -8.97 18.43
C GLN A 412 -13.04 -9.05 18.64
N ASN A 413 -13.63 -8.09 19.34
CA ASN A 413 -15.05 -8.13 19.70
C ASN A 413 -15.49 -9.48 20.35
N GLY A 414 -14.59 -10.09 21.12
CA GLY A 414 -14.81 -11.37 21.77
C GLY A 414 -14.63 -12.61 20.86
N VAL A 415 -14.34 -12.43 19.58
CA VAL A 415 -14.03 -13.51 18.63
C VAL A 415 -12.55 -13.80 18.65
N LEU A 416 -12.15 -15.07 18.80
CA LEU A 416 -10.76 -15.52 18.77
C LEU A 416 -10.18 -15.30 17.36
N ILE A 417 -9.11 -14.49 17.27
CA ILE A 417 -8.45 -14.15 15.98
C ILE A 417 -6.99 -14.62 15.89
N SER A 418 -6.37 -14.96 17.04
CA SER A 418 -4.98 -15.42 17.07
C SER A 418 -4.72 -16.20 18.34
N GLY A 419 -3.82 -17.20 18.29
CA GLY A 419 -3.48 -18.04 19.41
C GLY A 419 -4.46 -19.21 19.61
N ARG A 420 -4.43 -19.81 20.80
CA ARG A 420 -5.18 -21.03 21.14
C ARG A 420 -5.66 -20.99 22.59
N GLU A 421 -6.93 -21.39 22.82
CA GLU A 421 -7.49 -21.57 24.16
C GLU A 421 -7.03 -22.89 24.80
N PRO A 422 -7.15 -23.05 26.14
CA PRO A 422 -6.73 -24.29 26.84
C PRO A 422 -7.43 -25.57 26.36
N ASP A 423 -8.62 -25.49 25.82
CA ASP A 423 -9.36 -26.63 25.24
C ASP A 423 -8.93 -26.98 23.81
N GLY A 424 -7.93 -26.28 23.27
CA GLY A 424 -7.40 -26.47 21.92
C GLY A 424 -8.08 -25.65 20.84
N LYS A 425 -9.08 -24.83 21.17
CA LYS A 425 -9.76 -23.97 20.20
C LYS A 425 -8.77 -22.95 19.61
N THR A 426 -8.73 -22.89 18.29
CA THR A 426 -7.96 -21.93 17.48
C THR A 426 -8.90 -21.03 16.69
N PRO A 427 -8.44 -19.92 16.11
CA PRO A 427 -9.22 -19.14 15.18
C PRO A 427 -9.80 -20.03 14.08
N ASP A 428 -11.04 -19.80 13.70
CA ASP A 428 -11.63 -20.46 12.53
C ASP A 428 -10.83 -20.08 11.28
N VAL A 429 -10.18 -21.03 10.64
CA VAL A 429 -9.32 -20.84 9.43
C VAL A 429 -10.15 -20.37 8.22
N THR A 430 -11.45 -20.27 8.36
CA THR A 430 -12.40 -19.83 7.32
C THR A 430 -12.65 -18.33 7.30
N THR A 431 -11.86 -17.51 7.97
CA THR A 431 -11.96 -16.08 7.77
C THR A 431 -10.93 -15.57 6.75
N GLU A 432 -11.15 -15.86 5.47
CA GLU A 432 -11.38 -14.69 4.59
C GLU A 432 -12.31 -13.74 5.38
N PRO A 433 -12.01 -12.41 5.45
CA PRO A 433 -12.98 -11.50 6.06
C PRO A 433 -14.32 -11.87 5.44
N GLN A 434 -15.28 -12.30 6.29
CA GLN A 434 -16.60 -12.65 5.79
C GLN A 434 -17.01 -11.47 4.93
N LYS A 435 -17.08 -11.71 3.61
CA LYS A 435 -17.65 -10.73 2.70
C LYS A 435 -18.99 -10.41 3.36
N PRO A 436 -19.22 -9.19 3.84
CA PRO A 436 -20.50 -8.87 4.49
C PRO A 436 -21.56 -9.38 3.53
N GLU A 437 -22.62 -10.02 4.05
CA GLU A 437 -23.77 -10.40 3.20
C GLU A 437 -24.19 -9.12 2.50
N THR A 438 -23.67 -8.95 1.28
CA THR A 438 -23.89 -7.72 0.52
C THR A 438 -25.22 -7.86 -0.17
N LEU A 439 -26.14 -7.00 0.15
CA LEU A 439 -27.32 -6.73 -0.66
C LEU A 439 -26.98 -5.51 -1.55
N PRO A 440 -26.57 -5.71 -2.82
CA PRO A 440 -26.14 -4.60 -3.64
C PRO A 440 -27.24 -3.54 -3.76
N GLY A 441 -26.91 -2.29 -3.42
CA GLY A 441 -27.83 -1.18 -3.39
C GLY A 441 -28.46 -0.85 -2.03
N ASP A 442 -28.32 -1.72 -1.01
CA ASP A 442 -28.75 -1.46 0.37
C ASP A 442 -27.66 -0.66 1.12
N VAL A 443 -27.59 0.64 0.82
CA VAL A 443 -26.53 1.52 1.30
C VAL A 443 -26.67 1.84 2.79
N ASN A 444 -27.89 1.82 3.32
CA ASN A 444 -28.16 2.08 4.72
C ASN A 444 -28.12 0.80 5.60
N ALA A 445 -27.95 -0.38 4.99
CA ALA A 445 -27.89 -1.69 5.61
C ALA A 445 -29.18 -2.04 6.41
N ASP A 446 -30.36 -1.67 5.90
CA ASP A 446 -31.66 -1.98 6.50
C ASP A 446 -32.33 -3.22 5.88
N SER A 447 -31.61 -3.94 5.03
CA SER A 447 -32.03 -5.12 4.27
C SER A 447 -33.10 -4.83 3.20
N LYS A 448 -33.17 -3.60 2.73
CA LYS A 448 -34.04 -3.18 1.62
C LYS A 448 -33.28 -2.26 0.68
N VAL A 449 -33.60 -2.35 -0.62
CA VAL A 449 -33.07 -1.43 -1.63
C VAL A 449 -34.16 -0.49 -2.09
N ASN A 450 -34.05 0.79 -1.76
CA ASN A 450 -35.07 1.80 -2.03
C ASN A 450 -34.46 3.22 -2.18
N SER A 451 -35.30 4.23 -2.30
CA SER A 451 -34.84 5.61 -2.48
C SER A 451 -34.07 6.19 -1.28
N ALA A 452 -34.21 5.64 -0.08
CA ALA A 452 -33.43 6.08 1.09
C ALA A 452 -31.94 5.78 0.91
N ASP A 453 -31.63 4.66 0.27
CA ASP A 453 -30.26 4.26 -0.07
C ASP A 453 -29.61 5.22 -1.05
N LEU A 454 -30.35 5.59 -2.10
CA LEU A 454 -29.86 6.56 -3.06
C LEU A 454 -29.62 7.94 -2.41
N VAL A 455 -30.50 8.37 -1.51
CA VAL A 455 -30.34 9.63 -0.76
C VAL A 455 -29.08 9.55 0.12
N LEU A 456 -28.87 8.44 0.82
CA LEU A 456 -27.67 8.26 1.66
C LEU A 456 -26.40 8.22 0.84
N LEU A 457 -26.41 7.52 -0.30
CA LEU A 457 -25.29 7.47 -1.23
C LEU A 457 -24.93 8.86 -1.77
N ILE A 458 -25.93 9.65 -2.19
CA ILE A 458 -25.71 11.03 -2.64
C ILE A 458 -25.14 11.90 -1.49
N GLN A 459 -25.64 11.76 -0.27
CA GLN A 459 -25.12 12.49 0.90
C GLN A 459 -23.68 12.13 1.20
N TYR A 460 -23.30 10.86 1.05
CA TYR A 460 -21.92 10.40 1.17
C TYR A 460 -21.02 11.03 0.10
N LEU A 461 -21.42 11.00 -1.17
CA LEU A 461 -20.66 11.57 -2.29
C LEU A 461 -20.48 13.09 -2.16
N LEU A 462 -21.40 13.76 -1.48
CA LEU A 462 -21.31 15.20 -1.16
C LEU A 462 -20.49 15.48 0.10
N GLY A 463 -19.95 14.46 0.77
CA GLY A 463 -19.19 14.61 2.01
C GLY A 463 -20.03 14.95 3.25
N ASN A 464 -21.36 14.83 3.19
CA ASN A 464 -22.28 15.19 4.29
C ASN A 464 -22.54 14.03 5.25
N LYS A 465 -22.23 12.80 4.87
CA LYS A 465 -22.43 11.57 5.66
C LYS A 465 -21.31 10.57 5.40
N SER A 466 -21.08 9.69 6.37
CA SER A 466 -20.24 8.49 6.22
C SER A 466 -21.11 7.26 6.02
N LEU A 467 -20.59 6.26 5.32
CA LEU A 467 -21.22 4.95 5.19
C LEU A 467 -20.65 3.98 6.22
N SER A 468 -21.47 3.03 6.66
CA SER A 468 -20.96 1.86 7.37
C SER A 468 -20.11 0.98 6.44
N LYS A 469 -19.31 0.08 6.98
CA LYS A 469 -18.50 -0.87 6.18
C LYS A 469 -19.39 -1.71 5.24
N THR A 470 -20.54 -2.18 5.72
CA THR A 470 -21.53 -2.90 4.92
C THR A 470 -22.18 -1.98 3.88
N GLY A 471 -22.57 -0.77 4.29
CA GLY A 471 -23.16 0.21 3.37
C GLY A 471 -22.24 0.61 2.24
N ALA A 472 -20.94 0.76 2.49
CA ALA A 472 -19.94 1.03 1.47
C ALA A 472 -19.77 -0.14 0.49
N ALA A 473 -19.74 -1.39 1.01
CA ALA A 473 -19.68 -2.58 0.17
C ALA A 473 -20.95 -2.77 -0.69
N ASN A 474 -22.13 -2.42 -0.15
CA ASN A 474 -23.40 -2.47 -0.87
C ASN A 474 -23.54 -1.33 -1.90
N ALA A 475 -22.85 -0.22 -1.69
CA ALA A 475 -22.89 0.96 -2.56
C ALA A 475 -22.03 0.82 -3.82
N ASP A 476 -21.00 -0.04 -3.84
CA ASP A 476 -20.15 -0.31 -5.00
C ASP A 476 -20.89 -1.24 -5.99
N LEU A 477 -21.77 -0.65 -6.78
CA LEU A 477 -22.63 -1.36 -7.74
C LEU A 477 -21.92 -1.64 -9.07
N CYS A 478 -20.86 -0.89 -9.36
CA CYS A 478 -20.02 -1.10 -10.53
C CYS A 478 -18.93 -2.15 -10.30
N ALA A 479 -18.76 -2.62 -9.05
CA ALA A 479 -17.74 -3.59 -8.61
C ALA A 479 -16.30 -3.16 -8.96
N ASP A 480 -16.06 -1.83 -8.99
CA ASP A 480 -14.75 -1.24 -9.29
C ASP A 480 -13.94 -0.90 -8.00
N LYS A 481 -14.48 -1.27 -6.83
CA LYS A 481 -13.95 -1.02 -5.50
C LYS A 481 -13.94 0.47 -5.08
N THR A 482 -14.67 1.31 -5.80
CA THR A 482 -14.75 2.75 -5.55
C THR A 482 -16.21 3.19 -5.50
N VAL A 483 -16.65 3.75 -4.39
CA VAL A 483 -18.00 4.31 -4.30
C VAL A 483 -18.00 5.74 -4.86
N ASN A 484 -18.63 5.92 -6.04
CA ASN A 484 -18.60 7.17 -6.80
C ASN A 484 -19.94 7.49 -7.50
N GLY A 485 -19.94 8.50 -8.36
CA GLY A 485 -21.15 8.94 -9.05
C GLY A 485 -21.74 7.93 -10.03
N LEU A 486 -20.93 6.97 -10.51
CA LEU A 486 -21.44 5.90 -11.39
C LEU A 486 -22.33 4.93 -10.61
N ASP A 487 -21.98 4.60 -9.37
CA ASP A 487 -22.79 3.74 -8.52
C ASP A 487 -24.13 4.39 -8.19
N ALA A 488 -24.13 5.70 -7.95
CA ALA A 488 -25.37 6.45 -7.74
C ALA A 488 -26.25 6.44 -9.01
N ALA A 489 -25.65 6.50 -10.19
CA ALA A 489 -26.37 6.37 -11.46
C ALA A 489 -26.96 4.97 -11.64
N VAL A 490 -26.19 3.92 -11.35
CA VAL A 490 -26.65 2.51 -11.41
C VAL A 490 -27.76 2.26 -10.38
N LEU A 491 -27.60 2.74 -9.13
CA LEU A 491 -28.64 2.59 -8.11
C LEU A 491 -29.94 3.29 -8.53
N ARG A 492 -29.83 4.51 -9.06
CA ARG A 492 -30.98 5.24 -9.58
C ARG A 492 -31.66 4.48 -10.71
N GLN A 493 -30.90 3.94 -11.65
CA GLN A 493 -31.42 3.14 -12.77
C GLN A 493 -32.16 1.90 -12.26
N ASN A 494 -31.58 1.17 -11.32
CA ASN A 494 -32.20 -0.01 -10.69
C ASN A 494 -33.53 0.34 -10.00
N LEU A 495 -33.61 1.50 -9.35
CA LEU A 495 -34.81 1.94 -8.63
C LEU A 495 -35.92 2.46 -9.56
N THR A 496 -35.56 2.99 -10.72
CA THR A 496 -36.53 3.60 -11.66
C THR A 496 -36.93 2.69 -12.81
N GLY A 497 -36.19 1.60 -13.04
CA GLY A 497 -36.45 0.65 -14.11
C GLY A 497 -36.18 1.21 -15.52
N ASN A 498 -35.38 2.30 -15.61
CA ASN A 498 -35.01 2.95 -16.87
C ASN A 498 -33.50 2.96 -17.05
#